data_2ffffa0b00cb0b3d0a965cc2d46c501a
#
_entry.id   2ffffa0b00cb0b3d0a965cc2d46c501a
#
_cell.length_a   1.000
_cell.length_b   1.000
_cell.length_c   1.000
_cell.angle_alpha   90.00
_cell.angle_beta   90.00
_cell.angle_gamma   90.00
#
_symmetry.space_group_name_H-M   'P 1'
#
loop_
_entity.id
_entity.type
_entity.pdbx_description
1 polymer ?
#
loop_
_entity_poly.entity_id
_entity_poly.type
_entity_poly.pdbx_seq_one_letter_code
_entity_poly.pdbx_strand_id
1 'polypeptide(L)'
;MFRKITDQVFASPQIGLDEGAEAEAIGIVLIVNNGPEGESDDQTPGPEIEAAARAAGIDYLAIPVTHAGFSQSQVTAMAEALAGAKGPVLAYCRSGTRSTLLWALAEASRGGQPTAIAARAAEAGYD
;
A
#
# COMPACT_ATOMS: atom_id res chain seq x y z
N MET A 1 0.32 2.13 -12.48
CA MET A 1 1.65 2.71 -12.29
C MET A 1 2.00 2.83 -10.82
N PHE A 2 3.06 2.17 -10.42
CA PHE A 2 3.50 2.17 -9.03
C PHE A 2 4.46 3.32 -8.77
N ARG A 3 4.30 3.97 -7.62
CA ARG A 3 5.13 5.12 -7.25
C ARG A 3 6.03 4.72 -6.09
N LYS A 4 7.33 4.81 -6.30
CA LYS A 4 8.32 4.44 -5.30
C LYS A 4 8.39 5.53 -4.22
N ILE A 5 8.07 5.16 -2.99
CA ILE A 5 8.22 6.05 -1.83
C ILE A 5 9.59 5.84 -1.19
N THR A 6 9.95 4.59 -0.95
CA THR A 6 11.28 4.18 -0.49
C THR A 6 11.69 2.95 -1.29
N ASP A 7 12.91 2.47 -1.08
CA ASP A 7 13.35 1.24 -1.73
C ASP A 7 12.49 0.04 -1.32
N GLN A 8 11.79 0.13 -0.20
CA GLN A 8 10.99 -0.95 0.34
C GLN A 8 9.49 -0.75 0.19
N VAL A 9 9.02 0.45 -0.19
CA VAL A 9 7.59 0.75 -0.22
C VAL A 9 7.21 1.50 -1.49
N PHE A 10 6.20 0.96 -2.16
CA PHE A 10 5.59 1.57 -3.34
C PHE A 10 4.13 1.85 -3.05
N ALA A 11 3.61 2.94 -3.55
CA ALA A 11 2.18 3.26 -3.50
C ALA A 11 1.61 3.28 -4.91
N SER A 12 0.31 3.02 -5.02
CA SER A 12 -0.35 2.99 -6.33
C SER A 12 -1.80 3.42 -6.21
N PRO A 13 -2.35 4.04 -7.26
CA PRO A 13 -3.80 4.11 -7.42
C PRO A 13 -4.35 2.70 -7.59
N GLN A 14 -5.67 2.57 -7.69
CA GLN A 14 -6.34 1.28 -7.87
C GLN A 14 -5.64 0.43 -8.94
N ILE A 15 -5.32 -0.80 -8.57
CA ILE A 15 -4.70 -1.76 -9.49
C ILE A 15 -5.75 -2.74 -10.01
N GLY A 16 -5.46 -3.35 -11.14
CA GLY A 16 -6.24 -4.43 -11.73
C GLY A 16 -5.44 -5.72 -11.77
N LEU A 17 -6.02 -6.74 -12.38
CA LEU A 17 -5.37 -8.06 -12.42
C LEU A 17 -4.13 -8.09 -13.32
N ASP A 18 -4.02 -7.13 -14.24
CA ASP A 18 -2.91 -7.07 -15.19
C ASP A 18 -1.65 -6.41 -14.59
N GLU A 19 -1.72 -5.81 -13.41
CA GLU A 19 -0.54 -5.23 -12.75
C GLU A 19 0.34 -6.25 -12.03
N GLY A 20 -0.09 -7.51 -11.98
CA GLY A 20 0.67 -8.56 -11.31
C GLY A 20 2.07 -8.77 -11.89
N ALA A 21 2.21 -8.67 -13.21
CA ALA A 21 3.51 -8.84 -13.86
C ALA A 21 4.47 -7.72 -13.47
N GLU A 22 3.98 -6.49 -13.36
CA GLU A 22 4.81 -5.35 -12.93
C GLU A 22 5.26 -5.54 -11.48
N ALA A 23 4.35 -5.99 -10.61
CA ALA A 23 4.67 -6.25 -9.21
C ALA A 23 5.74 -7.33 -9.08
N GLU A 24 5.61 -8.40 -9.85
CA GLU A 24 6.60 -9.49 -9.88
C GLU A 24 7.97 -8.99 -10.33
N ALA A 25 7.99 -8.17 -11.39
CA ALA A 25 9.24 -7.66 -11.96
C ALA A 25 10.00 -6.76 -10.98
N ILE A 26 9.27 -6.03 -10.14
CA ILE A 26 9.88 -5.17 -9.11
C ILE A 26 10.34 -5.98 -7.91
N GLY A 27 9.79 -7.18 -7.71
CA GLY A 27 10.10 -8.02 -6.56
C GLY A 27 9.19 -7.77 -5.36
N ILE A 28 8.00 -7.24 -5.59
CA ILE A 28 7.01 -7.03 -4.53
C ILE A 28 6.71 -8.36 -3.84
N VAL A 29 6.76 -8.38 -2.51
CA VAL A 29 6.50 -9.59 -1.71
C VAL A 29 5.16 -9.52 -0.98
N LEU A 30 4.59 -8.33 -0.83
CA LEU A 30 3.32 -8.12 -0.13
C LEU A 30 2.55 -6.99 -0.81
N ILE A 31 1.27 -7.23 -1.06
CA ILE A 31 0.34 -6.20 -1.51
C ILE A 31 -0.58 -5.86 -0.35
N VAL A 32 -0.69 -4.56 -0.02
CA VAL A 32 -1.60 -4.06 0.99
C VAL A 32 -2.71 -3.28 0.29
N ASN A 33 -3.95 -3.71 0.50
CA ASN A 33 -5.13 -3.04 -0.07
C ASN A 33 -5.73 -2.12 0.98
N ASN A 34 -5.64 -0.82 0.76
CA ASN A 34 -6.18 0.18 1.68
C ASN A 34 -7.54 0.73 1.21
N GLY A 35 -8.03 0.32 0.05
CA GLY A 35 -9.33 0.75 -0.45
C GLY A 35 -10.45 -0.14 0.08
N PRO A 36 -11.55 0.46 0.57
CA PRO A 36 -12.73 -0.32 0.92
C PRO A 36 -13.32 -0.99 -0.32
N GLU A 37 -13.93 -2.16 -0.12
CA GLU A 37 -14.62 -2.85 -1.21
C GLU A 37 -15.82 -2.03 -1.69
N GLY A 38 -16.04 -2.05 -3.01
CA GLY A 38 -17.20 -1.37 -3.58
C GLY A 38 -17.14 0.15 -3.56
N GLU A 39 -15.95 0.71 -3.42
CA GLU A 39 -15.79 2.16 -3.36
C GLU A 39 -16.11 2.84 -4.68
N SER A 40 -15.90 2.15 -5.79
CA SER A 40 -16.30 2.62 -7.11
C SER A 40 -16.75 1.44 -7.97
N ASP A 41 -17.55 1.72 -9.02
CA ASP A 41 -18.14 0.69 -9.86
C ASP A 41 -17.11 -0.08 -10.69
N ASP A 42 -15.98 0.58 -11.01
CA ASP A 42 -14.94 0.00 -11.85
C ASP A 42 -13.80 -0.61 -11.05
N GLN A 43 -13.96 -0.69 -9.73
CA GLN A 43 -12.92 -1.21 -8.85
C GLN A 43 -12.85 -2.73 -8.95
N THR A 44 -11.63 -3.25 -9.17
CA THR A 44 -11.41 -4.69 -9.11
C THR A 44 -11.60 -5.14 -7.66
N PRO A 45 -12.45 -6.15 -7.40
CA PRO A 45 -12.66 -6.64 -6.03
C PRO A 45 -11.37 -7.13 -5.38
N GLY A 46 -11.20 -6.83 -4.09
CA GLY A 46 -10.02 -7.24 -3.32
C GLY A 46 -9.75 -8.73 -3.38
N PRO A 47 -10.76 -9.61 -3.24
CA PRO A 47 -10.54 -11.05 -3.32
C PRO A 47 -9.95 -11.51 -4.65
N GLU A 48 -10.25 -10.83 -5.76
CA GLU A 48 -9.65 -11.15 -7.06
C GLU A 48 -8.19 -10.72 -7.11
N ILE A 49 -7.87 -9.56 -6.53
CA ILE A 49 -6.47 -9.11 -6.41
C ILE A 49 -5.70 -10.09 -5.52
N GLU A 50 -6.30 -10.51 -4.41
CA GLU A 50 -5.67 -11.47 -3.50
C GLU A 50 -5.34 -12.78 -4.21
N ALA A 51 -6.29 -13.32 -4.97
CA ALA A 51 -6.08 -14.58 -5.69
C ALA A 51 -4.95 -14.44 -6.71
N ALA A 52 -4.91 -13.32 -7.44
CA ALA A 52 -3.86 -13.07 -8.43
C ALA A 52 -2.50 -12.90 -7.76
N ALA A 53 -2.45 -12.21 -6.62
CA ALA A 53 -1.20 -12.01 -5.87
C ALA A 53 -0.65 -13.35 -5.38
N ARG A 54 -1.48 -14.17 -4.77
CA ARG A 54 -1.05 -15.46 -4.24
C ARG A 54 -0.62 -16.41 -5.36
N ALA A 55 -1.27 -16.35 -6.51
CA ALA A 55 -0.86 -17.14 -7.68
C ALA A 55 0.54 -16.73 -8.16
N ALA A 56 0.93 -15.49 -7.95
CA ALA A 56 2.27 -14.97 -8.31
C ALA A 56 3.28 -15.12 -7.16
N GLY A 57 2.88 -15.74 -6.05
CA GLY A 57 3.76 -15.89 -4.88
C GLY A 57 3.88 -14.64 -4.03
N ILE A 58 2.94 -13.71 -4.15
CA ILE A 58 2.93 -12.44 -3.41
C ILE A 58 1.86 -12.53 -2.32
N ASP A 59 2.22 -12.14 -1.09
CA ASP A 59 1.26 -12.10 0.01
C ASP A 59 0.30 -10.92 -0.15
N TYR A 60 -0.83 -10.99 0.52
CA TYR A 60 -1.88 -9.98 0.44
C TYR A 60 -2.45 -9.69 1.82
N LEU A 61 -2.70 -8.41 2.10
CA LEU A 61 -3.30 -7.98 3.35
C LEU A 61 -4.25 -6.82 3.07
N ALA A 62 -5.48 -6.89 3.60
CA ALA A 62 -6.43 -5.79 3.50
C ALA A 62 -6.43 -4.97 4.78
N ILE A 63 -6.16 -3.68 4.66
CA ILE A 63 -6.26 -2.73 5.77
C ILE A 63 -7.11 -1.56 5.22
N PRO A 64 -8.43 -1.74 5.12
CA PRO A 64 -9.27 -0.72 4.48
C PRO A 64 -9.31 0.57 5.31
N VAL A 65 -9.17 1.69 4.60
CA VAL A 65 -9.24 3.04 5.18
C VAL A 65 -10.33 3.79 4.46
N THR A 66 -11.31 4.27 5.21
CA THR A 66 -12.43 5.05 4.67
C THR A 66 -12.19 6.54 4.84
N HIS A 67 -13.14 7.35 4.37
CA HIS A 67 -13.10 8.81 4.57
C HIS A 67 -13.28 9.20 6.05
N ALA A 68 -13.65 8.26 6.92
CA ALA A 68 -13.72 8.51 8.35
C ALA A 68 -12.34 8.74 8.99
N GLY A 69 -11.27 8.41 8.27
CA GLY A 69 -9.92 8.68 8.71
C GLY A 69 -9.18 7.43 9.16
N PHE A 70 -8.08 7.64 9.87
CA PHE A 70 -7.18 6.57 10.29
C PHE A 70 -7.41 6.23 11.77
N SER A 71 -7.29 4.95 12.09
CA SER A 71 -7.36 4.47 13.47
C SER A 71 -5.99 3.93 13.90
N GLN A 72 -5.78 3.84 15.22
CA GLN A 72 -4.53 3.29 15.75
C GLN A 72 -4.35 1.84 15.30
N SER A 73 -5.42 1.06 15.22
CA SER A 73 -5.32 -0.34 14.79
C SER A 73 -4.85 -0.46 13.34
N GLN A 74 -5.27 0.44 12.46
CA GLN A 74 -4.80 0.48 11.08
C GLN A 74 -3.31 0.83 11.01
N VAL A 75 -2.89 1.83 11.78
CA VAL A 75 -1.48 2.26 11.84
C VAL A 75 -0.61 1.11 12.35
N THR A 76 -1.04 0.45 13.42
CA THR A 76 -0.32 -0.69 13.99
C THR A 76 -0.21 -1.84 12.99
N ALA A 77 -1.32 -2.16 12.32
CA ALA A 77 -1.33 -3.23 11.32
C ALA A 77 -0.36 -2.94 10.17
N MET A 78 -0.34 -1.68 9.70
CA MET A 78 0.57 -1.28 8.63
C MET A 78 2.02 -1.34 9.08
N ALA A 79 2.31 -0.85 10.29
CA ALA A 79 3.66 -0.89 10.83
C ALA A 79 4.17 -2.33 10.97
N GLU A 80 3.32 -3.24 11.46
CA GLU A 80 3.67 -4.65 11.59
C GLU A 80 3.89 -5.31 10.24
N ALA A 81 3.04 -4.99 9.27
CA ALA A 81 3.18 -5.53 7.92
C ALA A 81 4.51 -5.10 7.29
N LEU A 82 4.87 -3.83 7.45
CA LEU A 82 6.13 -3.31 6.92
C LEU A 82 7.33 -3.93 7.63
N ALA A 83 7.26 -4.08 8.95
CA ALA A 83 8.34 -4.67 9.73
C ALA A 83 8.57 -6.15 9.40
N GLY A 84 7.49 -6.87 9.10
CA GLY A 84 7.57 -8.30 8.81
C GLY A 84 7.85 -8.64 7.36
N ALA A 85 7.77 -7.69 6.45
CA ALA A 85 7.97 -7.95 5.03
C ALA A 85 9.44 -8.20 4.73
N LYS A 86 9.72 -9.20 3.89
CA LYS A 86 11.09 -9.60 3.54
C LYS A 86 11.53 -9.02 2.21
N GLY A 87 10.87 -8.01 1.73
CA GLY A 87 11.15 -7.31 0.48
C GLY A 87 10.18 -6.16 0.27
N PRO A 88 10.13 -5.60 -0.94
CA PRO A 88 9.28 -4.44 -1.20
C PRO A 88 7.80 -4.72 -1.04
N VAL A 89 7.08 -3.72 -0.55
CA VAL A 89 5.64 -3.77 -0.30
C VAL A 89 4.95 -2.77 -1.24
N LEU A 90 3.86 -3.20 -1.84
CA LEU A 90 3.01 -2.33 -2.65
C LEU A 90 1.72 -2.07 -1.87
N ALA A 91 1.44 -0.80 -1.58
CA ALA A 91 0.19 -0.39 -0.95
C ALA A 91 -0.64 0.38 -1.97
N TYR A 92 -1.92 0.09 -2.07
CA TYR A 92 -2.78 0.78 -3.01
C TYR A 92 -4.13 1.13 -2.40
N CYS A 93 -4.73 2.18 -2.94
CA CYS A 93 -6.11 2.56 -2.70
C CYS A 93 -6.59 3.24 -3.98
N ARG A 94 -7.70 3.96 -3.95
CA ARG A 94 -8.23 4.54 -5.17
C ARG A 94 -7.22 5.47 -5.88
N SER A 95 -6.55 6.37 -5.14
CA SER A 95 -5.58 7.32 -5.70
C SER A 95 -4.15 7.06 -5.26
N GLY A 96 -3.95 6.25 -4.24
CA GLY A 96 -2.66 6.05 -3.59
C GLY A 96 -2.43 6.98 -2.41
N THR A 97 -3.28 7.98 -2.22
CA THR A 97 -3.11 8.98 -1.16
C THR A 97 -3.27 8.39 0.24
N ARG A 98 -4.36 7.63 0.46
CA ARG A 98 -4.58 6.99 1.78
C ARG A 98 -3.48 6.01 2.10
N SER A 99 -3.02 5.24 1.11
CA SER A 99 -1.90 4.31 1.29
C SER A 99 -0.64 5.04 1.70
N THR A 100 -0.33 6.16 1.06
CA THR A 100 0.85 6.96 1.39
C THR A 100 0.73 7.57 2.78
N LEU A 101 -0.45 8.06 3.15
CA LEU A 101 -0.67 8.63 4.48
C LEU A 101 -0.57 7.56 5.57
N LEU A 102 -1.11 6.37 5.32
CA LEU A 102 -1.01 5.28 6.29
C LEU A 102 0.45 4.84 6.45
N TRP A 103 1.20 4.76 5.34
CA TRP A 103 2.63 4.51 5.42
C TRP A 103 3.33 5.56 6.27
N ALA A 104 3.00 6.85 6.06
CA ALA A 104 3.63 7.94 6.81
C ALA A 104 3.35 7.83 8.31
N LEU A 105 2.11 7.51 8.68
CA LEU A 105 1.74 7.33 10.08
C LEU A 105 2.44 6.12 10.69
N ALA A 106 2.56 5.03 9.94
CA ALA A 106 3.26 3.83 10.39
C ALA A 106 4.75 4.12 10.61
N GLU A 107 5.40 4.86 9.71
CA GLU A 107 6.80 5.22 9.83
C GLU A 107 7.02 6.14 11.03
N ALA A 108 6.14 7.12 11.24
CA ALA A 108 6.23 8.02 12.40
C ALA A 108 6.09 7.22 13.70
N SER A 109 5.21 6.24 13.74
CA SER A 109 5.02 5.40 14.92
C SER A 109 6.25 4.54 15.24
N ARG A 110 7.09 4.30 14.23
CA ARG A 110 8.33 3.53 14.38
C ARG A 110 9.56 4.43 14.59
N GLY A 111 9.34 5.71 14.85
CA GLY A 111 10.41 6.65 15.12
C GLY A 111 10.98 7.39 13.91
N GLY A 112 10.30 7.30 12.76
CA GLY A 112 10.74 8.02 11.55
C GLY A 112 10.66 9.53 11.73
N GLN A 113 11.54 10.25 11.04
CA GLN A 113 11.60 11.70 11.11
C GLN A 113 10.53 12.34 10.23
N PRO A 114 9.68 13.24 10.77
CA PRO A 114 8.58 13.81 9.99
C PRO A 114 9.00 14.50 8.69
N THR A 115 10.12 15.23 8.70
CA THR A 115 10.59 15.91 7.50
C THR A 115 11.05 14.93 6.42
N ALA A 116 11.72 13.84 6.81
CA ALA A 116 12.14 12.81 5.87
C ALA A 116 10.94 12.08 5.28
N ILE A 117 9.93 11.77 6.11
CA ILE A 117 8.70 11.11 5.67
C ILE A 117 7.97 11.99 4.66
N ALA A 118 7.80 13.29 4.97
CA ALA A 118 7.12 14.23 4.08
C ALA A 118 7.86 14.37 2.75
N ALA A 119 9.19 14.42 2.79
CA ALA A 119 10.01 14.53 1.58
C ALA A 119 9.84 13.31 0.68
N ARG A 120 9.81 12.10 1.26
CA ARG A 120 9.60 10.87 0.48
C ARG A 120 8.23 10.85 -0.18
N ALA A 121 7.18 11.25 0.55
CA ALA A 121 5.83 11.30 0.01
C ALA A 121 5.76 12.31 -1.15
N ALA A 122 6.33 13.49 -0.97
CA ALA A 122 6.32 14.52 -2.00
C ALA A 122 7.08 14.08 -3.26
N GLU A 123 8.22 13.42 -3.10
CA GLU A 123 8.99 12.90 -4.23
C GLU A 123 8.20 11.86 -5.03
N ALA A 124 7.33 11.10 -4.35
CA ALA A 124 6.47 10.13 -5.01
C ALA A 124 5.22 10.77 -5.64
N GLY A 125 5.01 12.08 -5.43
CA GLY A 125 3.87 12.80 -5.97
C GLY A 125 2.69 12.93 -5.03
N TYR A 126 2.89 12.63 -3.75
CA TYR A 126 1.84 12.75 -2.73
C TYR A 126 2.25 13.78 -1.68
N ASP A 127 1.40 14.77 -1.49
CA ASP A 127 1.67 15.83 -0.50
C ASP A 127 1.04 15.55 0.87
#